data_d64edb610cd36917edb21eba8cd4e0d1
#
_entry.id   d64edb610cd36917edb21eba8cd4e0d1
#
_cell.length_a   1.000
_cell.length_b   1.000
_cell.length_c   1.000
_cell.angle_alpha   90.00
_cell.angle_beta   90.00
_cell.angle_gamma   90.00
#
_symmetry.space_group_name_H-M   'P 1'
#
loop_
_entity.id
_entity.type
_entity.pdbx_description
1 polymer ?
#
loop_
_entity_poly.entity_id
_entity_poly.type
_entity_poly.pdbx_seq_one_letter_code
_entity_poly.pdbx_strand_id
1 'polypeptide(L)'
;MNTITSSCELALGRWPSAAALTTYLHHHIPLTAAMQLSVQTASEQGLTLQLPLAPNHNHQGTAFGGSLSTAATVAAWSYLSGRLAANSLRAVVVVARAEQRFLAPV
;
A
#
# COMPACT_ATOMS: atom_id res chain seq x y z
N MET A 1 -9.55 8.54 -23.13
CA MET A 1 -9.08 8.83 -22.49
C MET A 1 -8.17 8.48 -21.78
N ASN A 2 -7.73 8.38 -21.41
CA ASN A 2 -7.10 8.35 -20.86
C ASN A 2 -5.82 8.72 -20.49
N THR A 3 -5.32 9.51 -20.72
CA THR A 3 -4.06 10.17 -20.40
C THR A 3 -3.90 10.46 -18.91
N ILE A 4 -5.00 10.49 -18.21
CA ILE A 4 -5.02 10.72 -16.77
C ILE A 4 -4.25 9.64 -16.02
N THR A 5 -4.30 8.41 -16.51
CA THR A 5 -3.66 7.29 -15.82
C THR A 5 -2.13 7.39 -15.83
N SER A 6 -1.54 8.02 -16.85
CA SER A 6 -0.08 8.12 -16.90
C SER A 6 0.49 9.01 -15.80
N SER A 7 -0.27 10.02 -15.33
CA SER A 7 0.18 10.90 -14.25
C SER A 7 0.23 10.21 -12.89
N CYS A 8 -0.45 9.06 -12.75
CA CYS A 8 -0.49 8.28 -11.53
C CYS A 8 0.43 7.08 -11.56
N GLU A 9 1.28 6.96 -12.58
CA GLU A 9 2.24 5.87 -12.67
C GLU A 9 3.49 6.20 -11.87
N LEU A 10 4.13 5.16 -11.33
CA LEU A 10 5.40 5.31 -10.64
C LEU A 10 6.51 5.58 -11.65
N ALA A 11 7.35 6.56 -11.35
CA ALA A 11 8.52 6.85 -12.18
C ALA A 11 9.52 5.69 -12.10
N LEU A 12 10.14 5.38 -13.24
CA LEU A 12 11.14 4.32 -13.31
C LEU A 12 12.53 4.86 -13.01
N GLY A 13 13.40 3.99 -12.50
CA GLY A 13 14.80 4.28 -12.27
C GLY A 13 15.13 4.83 -10.89
N ARG A 14 14.14 4.93 -10.01
CA ARG A 14 14.34 5.38 -8.64
C ARG A 14 13.21 4.88 -7.75
N TRP A 15 13.47 4.83 -6.47
CA TRP A 15 12.42 4.53 -5.49
C TRP A 15 11.38 5.65 -5.50
N PRO A 16 10.09 5.30 -5.55
CA PRO A 16 9.04 6.30 -5.41
C PRO A 16 9.07 6.89 -4.00
N SER A 17 8.74 8.17 -3.88
CA SER A 17 8.59 8.80 -2.58
C SER A 17 7.37 8.23 -1.85
N ALA A 18 7.33 8.40 -0.53
CA ALA A 18 6.18 8.01 0.27
C ALA A 18 4.91 8.68 -0.24
N ALA A 19 4.98 9.97 -0.57
CA ALA A 19 3.84 10.71 -1.10
C ALA A 19 3.38 10.16 -2.44
N ALA A 20 4.31 9.86 -3.34
CA ALA A 20 3.97 9.31 -4.66
C ALA A 20 3.32 7.94 -4.52
N LEU A 21 3.81 7.09 -3.64
CA LEU A 21 3.21 5.79 -3.38
C LEU A 21 1.81 5.92 -2.80
N THR A 22 1.61 6.83 -1.86
CA THR A 22 0.29 7.05 -1.27
C THR A 22 -0.72 7.48 -2.33
N THR A 23 -0.33 8.43 -3.18
CA THR A 23 -1.19 8.88 -4.28
C THR A 23 -1.50 7.74 -5.24
N TYR A 24 -0.49 6.96 -5.59
CA TYR A 24 -0.64 5.82 -6.48
C TYR A 24 -1.62 4.80 -5.91
N LEU A 25 -1.47 4.46 -4.62
CA LEU A 25 -2.35 3.52 -3.94
C LEU A 25 -3.79 4.01 -3.93
N HIS A 26 -4.01 5.26 -3.52
CA HIS A 26 -5.36 5.82 -3.43
C HIS A 26 -6.05 5.85 -4.79
N HIS A 27 -5.28 6.06 -5.85
CA HIS A 27 -5.84 6.12 -7.20
C HIS A 27 -6.17 4.73 -7.75
N HIS A 28 -5.25 3.78 -7.59
CA HIS A 28 -5.38 2.45 -8.22
C HIS A 28 -6.08 1.42 -7.34
N ILE A 29 -6.06 1.61 -6.03
CA ILE A 29 -6.73 0.73 -5.06
C ILE A 29 -7.60 1.61 -4.17
N PRO A 30 -8.83 1.94 -4.63
CA PRO A 30 -9.67 2.92 -3.92
C PRO A 30 -9.93 2.58 -2.45
N LEU A 31 -9.91 1.30 -2.08
CA LEU A 31 -10.05 0.89 -0.69
C LEU A 31 -8.99 1.54 0.21
N THR A 32 -7.78 1.72 -0.29
CA THR A 32 -6.70 2.34 0.50
C THR A 32 -7.01 3.80 0.85
N ALA A 33 -7.74 4.50 -0.02
CA ALA A 33 -8.20 5.86 0.28
C ALA A 33 -9.27 5.84 1.35
N ALA A 34 -10.24 4.92 1.25
CA ALA A 34 -11.30 4.77 2.25
C ALA A 34 -10.74 4.41 3.62
N MET A 35 -9.68 3.62 3.67
CA MET A 35 -8.98 3.26 4.89
C MET A 35 -8.11 4.38 5.43
N GLN A 36 -7.91 5.44 4.66
CA GLN A 36 -6.98 6.54 4.97
C GLN A 36 -5.55 6.02 5.20
N LEU A 37 -5.19 4.98 4.46
CA LEU A 37 -3.87 4.40 4.51
C LEU A 37 -2.86 5.35 3.87
N SER A 38 -1.68 5.50 4.48
CA SER A 38 -0.62 6.30 3.90
C SER A 38 0.73 5.60 4.05
N VAL A 39 1.62 5.86 3.11
CA VAL A 39 3.01 5.40 3.17
C VAL A 39 3.79 6.45 3.94
N GLN A 40 4.49 6.05 4.98
CA GLN A 40 5.31 6.94 5.79
C GLN A 40 6.75 6.98 5.27
N THR A 41 7.30 5.82 5.00
CA THR A 41 8.66 5.70 4.45
C THR A 41 8.67 4.60 3.41
N ALA A 42 9.51 4.77 2.39
CA ALA A 42 9.70 3.77 1.36
C ALA A 42 11.13 3.85 0.82
N SER A 43 11.85 2.74 0.87
CA SER A 43 13.21 2.63 0.37
C SER A 43 13.53 1.16 0.15
N GLU A 44 14.74 0.92 -0.34
CA GLU A 44 15.22 -0.45 -0.50
C GLU A 44 15.29 -1.20 0.82
N GLN A 45 15.47 -0.49 1.94
CA GLN A 45 15.54 -1.09 3.27
C GLN A 45 14.19 -1.49 3.83
N GLY A 46 13.11 -0.98 3.27
CA GLY A 46 11.79 -1.35 3.74
C GLY A 46 10.74 -0.30 3.45
N LEU A 47 9.55 -0.57 3.94
CA LEU A 47 8.40 0.30 3.73
C LEU A 47 7.54 0.30 4.99
N THR A 48 7.11 1.48 5.41
CA THR A 48 6.25 1.64 6.57
C THR A 48 4.95 2.29 6.15
N LEU A 49 3.83 1.66 6.52
CA LEU A 49 2.50 2.19 6.31
C LEU A 49 1.93 2.71 7.62
N GLN A 50 1.04 3.67 7.50
CA GLN A 50 0.24 4.14 8.62
C GLN A 50 -1.24 3.97 8.29
N LEU A 51 -2.00 3.53 9.29
CA LEU A 51 -3.41 3.26 9.18
C LEU A 51 -4.11 3.82 10.42
N PRO A 52 -4.93 4.87 10.30
CA PRO A 52 -5.62 5.40 11.48
C PRO A 52 -6.70 4.45 11.96
N LEU A 53 -6.92 4.44 13.26
CA LEU A 53 -7.89 3.53 13.86
C LEU A 53 -9.33 3.88 13.46
N ALA A 54 -9.63 5.18 13.35
CA ALA A 54 -11.02 5.64 13.18
C ALA A 54 -11.78 4.96 12.03
N PRO A 55 -11.27 4.91 10.79
CA PRO A 55 -11.99 4.20 9.71
C PRO A 55 -11.74 2.69 9.70
N ASN A 56 -10.94 2.17 10.62
CA ASN A 56 -10.45 0.79 10.57
C ASN A 56 -10.70 0.01 11.85
N HIS A 57 -11.59 0.50 12.70
CA HIS A 57 -11.89 -0.21 13.95
C HIS A 57 -12.98 -1.27 13.74
N ASN A 58 -12.99 -2.24 14.61
CA ASN A 58 -14.04 -3.25 14.69
C ASN A 58 -15.08 -2.85 15.74
N HIS A 59 -16.02 -3.76 16.01
CA HIS A 59 -17.10 -3.54 16.98
C HIS A 59 -16.60 -3.42 18.43
N GLN A 60 -15.35 -3.80 18.70
CA GLN A 60 -14.74 -3.69 20.02
C GLN A 60 -13.89 -2.42 20.16
N GLY A 61 -13.77 -1.59 19.12
CA GLY A 61 -12.95 -0.40 19.16
C GLY A 61 -11.45 -0.68 18.94
N THR A 62 -11.07 -1.89 18.57
CA THR A 62 -9.70 -2.23 18.19
C THR A 62 -9.60 -2.32 16.67
N ALA A 63 -8.39 -2.49 16.16
CA ALA A 63 -8.19 -2.55 14.71
C ALA A 63 -8.90 -3.78 14.13
N PHE A 64 -9.67 -3.54 13.07
CA PHE A 64 -10.37 -4.60 12.36
C PHE A 64 -9.37 -5.50 11.62
N GLY A 65 -9.51 -6.82 11.80
CA GLY A 65 -8.61 -7.80 11.20
C GLY A 65 -8.54 -7.68 9.68
N GLY A 66 -9.67 -7.38 9.03
CA GLY A 66 -9.70 -7.16 7.58
C GLY A 66 -8.86 -5.97 7.14
N SER A 67 -8.85 -4.89 7.93
CA SER A 67 -8.00 -3.73 7.66
C SER A 67 -6.53 -4.06 7.85
N LEU A 68 -6.18 -4.80 8.90
CA LEU A 68 -4.80 -5.24 9.14
C LEU A 68 -4.31 -6.16 8.03
N SER A 69 -5.16 -7.09 7.60
CA SER A 69 -4.83 -8.00 6.51
C SER A 69 -4.60 -7.25 5.20
N THR A 70 -5.46 -6.28 4.90
CA THR A 70 -5.31 -5.44 3.72
C THR A 70 -4.01 -4.63 3.79
N ALA A 71 -3.73 -4.02 4.95
CA ALA A 71 -2.51 -3.24 5.13
C ALA A 71 -1.26 -4.10 4.90
N ALA A 72 -1.22 -5.31 5.44
CA ALA A 72 -0.10 -6.22 5.24
C ALA A 72 0.08 -6.57 3.76
N THR A 73 -1.01 -6.86 3.07
CA THR A 73 -0.99 -7.17 1.64
C THR A 73 -0.51 -5.98 0.82
N VAL A 74 -1.03 -4.79 1.13
CA VAL A 74 -0.65 -3.56 0.42
C VAL A 74 0.80 -3.21 0.69
N ALA A 75 1.29 -3.43 1.91
CA ALA A 75 2.70 -3.18 2.24
C ALA A 75 3.63 -4.03 1.37
N ALA A 76 3.36 -5.32 1.27
CA ALA A 76 4.15 -6.22 0.44
C ALA A 76 4.08 -5.83 -1.04
N TRP A 77 2.89 -5.55 -1.53
CA TRP A 77 2.67 -5.13 -2.90
C TRP A 77 3.43 -3.83 -3.21
N SER A 78 3.34 -2.86 -2.30
CA SER A 78 3.97 -1.55 -2.47
C SER A 78 5.50 -1.65 -2.48
N TYR A 79 6.04 -2.49 -1.62
CA TYR A 79 7.50 -2.71 -1.59
C TYR A 79 7.97 -3.32 -2.91
N LEU A 80 7.30 -4.37 -3.38
CA LEU A 80 7.69 -5.02 -4.63
C LEU A 80 7.53 -4.08 -5.82
N SER A 81 6.44 -3.34 -5.89
CA SER A 81 6.20 -2.39 -6.98
C SER A 81 7.23 -1.27 -6.97
N GLY A 82 7.58 -0.77 -5.77
CA GLY A 82 8.62 0.25 -5.63
C GLY A 82 9.99 -0.26 -6.06
N ARG A 83 10.31 -1.49 -5.69
CA ARG A 83 11.57 -2.11 -6.07
C ARG A 83 11.67 -2.33 -7.58
N LEU A 84 10.59 -2.79 -8.19
CA LEU A 84 10.54 -2.94 -9.65
C LEU A 84 10.74 -1.60 -10.34
N ALA A 85 10.02 -0.56 -9.90
CA ALA A 85 10.16 0.78 -10.46
C ALA A 85 11.59 1.30 -10.31
N ALA A 86 12.19 1.12 -9.13
CA ALA A 86 13.56 1.56 -8.86
C ALA A 86 14.57 0.89 -9.79
N ASN A 87 14.29 -0.33 -10.21
CA ASN A 87 15.14 -1.08 -11.13
C ASN A 87 14.70 -0.96 -12.58
N SER A 88 13.90 0.04 -12.89
CA SER A 88 13.42 0.35 -14.25
C SER A 88 12.62 -0.79 -14.88
N LEU A 89 11.89 -1.53 -14.05
CA LEU A 89 11.05 -2.64 -14.51
C LEU A 89 9.58 -2.29 -14.34
N ARG A 90 8.80 -2.55 -15.37
CA ARG A 90 7.34 -2.50 -15.29
C ARG A 90 6.80 -3.91 -15.30
N ALA A 91 6.06 -4.23 -14.26
CA ALA A 91 5.43 -5.53 -14.14
C ALA A 91 4.15 -5.37 -13.32
N VAL A 92 3.20 -6.24 -13.58
CA VAL A 92 1.96 -6.30 -12.80
C VAL A 92 2.18 -7.25 -11.63
N VAL A 93 2.00 -6.73 -10.41
CA VAL A 93 2.12 -7.52 -9.19
C VAL A 93 0.73 -7.78 -8.66
N VAL A 94 0.39 -9.04 -8.46
CA VAL A 94 -0.89 -9.42 -7.86
C VAL A 94 -0.64 -10.43 -6.74
N VAL A 95 -1.54 -10.43 -5.75
CA VAL A 95 -1.44 -11.37 -4.65
C VAL A 95 -1.96 -12.73 -5.12
N ALA A 96 -1.12 -13.75 -5.01
CA ALA A 96 -1.53 -15.11 -5.28
C ALA A 96 -1.99 -15.82 -4.00
N ARG A 97 -1.37 -15.48 -2.87
CA ARG A 97 -1.66 -16.13 -1.59
C ARG A 97 -1.25 -15.21 -0.45
N ALA A 98 -2.07 -15.11 0.58
CA ALA A 98 -1.76 -14.36 1.79
C ALA A 98 -2.23 -15.15 3.00
N GLU A 99 -1.42 -15.12 4.06
CA GLU A 99 -1.74 -15.78 5.31
C GLU A 99 -1.27 -14.91 6.47
N GLN A 100 -2.16 -14.61 7.42
CA GLN A 100 -1.84 -13.79 8.59
C GLN A 100 -2.35 -14.47 9.85
N ARG A 101 -1.65 -14.21 10.96
CA ARG A 101 -2.06 -14.65 12.28
C ARG A 101 -2.18 -13.42 13.18
N PHE A 102 -3.32 -13.30 13.82
CA PHE A 102 -3.58 -12.21 14.76
C PHE A 102 -3.31 -12.71 16.16
N LEU A 103 -2.19 -12.30 16.74
CA LEU A 103 -1.72 -12.82 18.02
C LEU A 103 -2.33 -12.07 19.19
N ALA A 104 -2.74 -10.81 18.99
CA ALA A 104 -3.32 -9.97 20.01
C ALA A 104 -4.10 -8.83 19.34
N PRO A 105 -5.08 -8.22 20.05
CA PRO A 105 -5.76 -7.04 19.54
C PRO A 105 -4.78 -5.87 19.35
N VAL A 106 -5.08 -5.04 18.37
CA VAL A 106 -4.26 -3.86 18.06
C VAL A 106 -5.07 -2.59 18.33
#